data_2ae0d7111fa84577baf2180a53e97292
#
_entry.id   2ae0d7111fa84577baf2180a53e97292
#
_cell.length_a   1.000
_cell.length_b   1.000
_cell.length_c   1.000
_cell.angle_alpha   90.00
_cell.angle_beta   90.00
_cell.angle_gamma   90.00
#
_symmetry.space_group_name_H-M   'P 1'
#
loop_
_entity.id
_entity.type
_entity.pdbx_description
1 polymer ?
#
loop_
_entity_poly.entity_id
_entity_poly.type
_entity_poly.pdbx_seq_one_letter_code
_entity_poly.pdbx_strand_id
1 'polypeptide(L)' 'MPIVRIELFPGRSAETKAEIGLEITKVLEAVAGIKPTATTVIFTEISPSDWLVAGEPFSAHAQLK' A
#
# COMPACT_ATOMS: atom_id res chain seq x y z
N MET A 1 1.68 8.80 -16.69
CA MET A 1 0.61 8.22 -15.89
C MET A 1 1.17 7.22 -14.90
N PRO A 2 1.50 7.63 -13.65
CA PRO A 2 2.09 6.70 -12.69
C PRO A 2 1.05 5.80 -12.04
N ILE A 3 1.49 4.59 -11.75
CA ILE A 3 0.74 3.63 -10.95
C ILE A 3 1.58 3.31 -9.72
N VAL A 4 1.00 3.52 -8.55
CA VAL A 4 1.65 3.19 -7.27
C VAL A 4 0.94 1.98 -6.70
N ARG A 5 1.69 0.91 -6.50
CA ARG A 5 1.15 -0.31 -5.92
C ARG A 5 1.66 -0.47 -4.52
N ILE A 6 0.75 -0.70 -3.60
CA ILE A 6 1.08 -0.88 -2.20
C ILE A 6 0.58 -2.26 -1.77
N GLU A 7 1.51 -3.10 -1.37
CA GLU A 7 1.17 -4.41 -0.82
C GLU A 7 1.32 -4.34 0.68
N LEU A 8 0.29 -4.78 1.37
CA LEU A 8 0.26 -4.65 2.82
C LEU A 8 -0.60 -5.78 3.40
N PHE A 9 -0.45 -5.97 4.71
CA PHE A 9 -1.29 -6.93 5.41
C PHE A 9 -2.72 -6.39 5.52
N PRO A 10 -3.72 -7.27 5.58
CA PRO A 10 -5.10 -6.83 5.79
C PRO A 10 -5.28 -6.23 7.18
N GLY A 11 -6.36 -5.49 7.35
CA GLY A 11 -6.71 -4.92 8.65
C GLY A 11 -6.97 -3.44 8.63
N ARG A 12 -6.55 -2.73 7.59
CA ARG A 12 -6.83 -1.30 7.50
C ARG A 12 -8.14 -1.08 6.78
N SER A 13 -8.88 -0.08 7.25
CA SER A 13 -10.17 0.24 6.67
C SER A 13 -10.01 0.86 5.27
N ALA A 14 -11.10 0.85 4.52
CA ALA A 14 -11.12 1.51 3.23
C ALA A 14 -10.85 3.01 3.37
N GLU A 15 -11.31 3.60 4.48
CA GLU A 15 -11.08 5.02 4.74
C GLU A 15 -9.60 5.32 4.93
N THR A 16 -8.91 4.47 5.69
CA THR A 16 -7.47 4.65 5.92
C THR A 16 -6.71 4.51 4.60
N LYS A 17 -7.07 3.52 3.80
CA LYS A 17 -6.40 3.32 2.51
C LYS A 17 -6.65 4.50 1.58
N ALA A 18 -7.87 5.04 1.58
CA ALA A 18 -8.18 6.20 0.76
C ALA A 18 -7.35 7.41 1.18
N GLU A 19 -7.14 7.58 2.48
CA GLU A 19 -6.32 8.68 2.98
C GLU A 19 -4.87 8.52 2.57
N ILE A 20 -4.34 7.31 2.67
CA ILE A 20 -2.97 7.03 2.22
C ILE A 20 -2.83 7.36 0.74
N GLY A 21 -3.79 6.91 -0.07
CA GLY A 21 -3.76 7.17 -1.50
C GLY A 21 -3.82 8.66 -1.82
N LEU A 22 -4.62 9.41 -1.06
CA LEU A 22 -4.69 10.85 -1.24
C LEU A 22 -3.36 11.53 -0.95
N GLU A 23 -2.72 11.15 0.15
CA GLU A 23 -1.44 11.76 0.52
C GLU A 23 -0.34 11.42 -0.47
N ILE A 24 -0.33 10.20 -0.98
CA ILE A 24 0.63 9.82 -2.00
C ILE A 24 0.40 10.62 -3.27
N THR A 25 -0.86 10.81 -3.65
CA THR A 25 -1.19 11.61 -4.82
C THR A 25 -0.71 13.04 -4.65
N LYS A 26 -0.87 13.61 -3.46
CA LYS A 26 -0.38 14.96 -3.17
C LYS A 26 1.12 15.06 -3.30
N VAL A 27 1.84 14.05 -2.83
CA VAL A 27 3.31 14.05 -2.92
C VAL A 27 3.76 14.04 -4.38
N LEU A 28 3.13 13.21 -5.19
CA LEU A 28 3.50 13.13 -6.60
C LEU A 28 3.24 14.46 -7.32
N GLU A 29 2.17 15.14 -6.94
CA GLU A 29 1.89 16.44 -7.53
C GLU A 29 2.89 17.48 -7.04
N ALA A 30 3.17 17.52 -5.74
CA ALA A 30 4.05 18.53 -5.16
C ALA A 30 5.49 18.39 -5.62
N VAL A 31 5.97 17.15 -5.74
CA VAL A 31 7.37 16.91 -6.04
C VAL A 31 7.63 16.80 -7.54
N ALA A 32 6.74 16.15 -8.27
CA ALA A 32 6.97 15.84 -9.68
C ALA A 32 6.01 16.55 -10.64
N GLY A 33 5.06 17.32 -10.12
CA GLY A 33 4.11 18.03 -10.98
C GLY A 33 3.12 17.11 -11.68
N ILE A 34 2.92 15.91 -11.15
CA ILE A 34 2.00 14.95 -11.76
C ILE A 34 0.59 15.26 -11.30
N LYS A 35 -0.31 15.47 -12.25
CA LYS A 35 -1.67 15.83 -11.91
C LYS A 35 -2.38 14.69 -11.18
N PRO A 36 -3.23 15.00 -10.20
CA PRO A 36 -3.99 13.95 -9.52
C PRO A 36 -4.79 13.07 -10.46
N THR A 37 -5.32 13.63 -11.55
CA THR A 37 -6.10 12.87 -12.51
C THR A 37 -5.27 11.86 -13.28
N ALA A 38 -3.93 11.98 -13.23
CA ALA A 38 -3.04 11.05 -13.92
C ALA A 38 -2.50 9.97 -12.98
N THR A 39 -2.79 10.06 -11.68
CA THR A 39 -2.19 9.20 -10.66
C THR A 39 -3.17 8.10 -10.26
N THR A 40 -2.68 6.86 -10.24
CA THR A 40 -3.44 5.70 -9.79
C THR A 40 -2.72 5.08 -8.62
N VAL A 41 -3.44 4.81 -7.53
CA VAL A 41 -2.88 4.12 -6.36
C VAL A 41 -3.70 2.86 -6.14
N ILE A 42 -3.02 1.72 -6.08
CA ILE A 42 -3.65 0.41 -5.94
C ILE A 42 -3.14 -0.26 -4.69
N PHE A 43 -4.06 -0.80 -3.89
CA PHE A 43 -3.71 -1.55 -2.69
C PHE A 43 -4.00 -3.02 -2.93
N THR A 44 -3.07 -3.88 -2.53
CA THR A 44 -3.25 -5.32 -2.56
C THR A 44 -3.03 -5.85 -1.16
N GLU A 45 -4.06 -6.47 -0.59
CA GLU A 45 -3.93 -7.06 0.75
C GLU A 45 -3.41 -8.46 0.62
N ILE A 46 -2.38 -8.78 1.38
CA ILE A 46 -1.72 -10.08 1.35
C ILE A 46 -1.77 -10.66 2.75
N SER A 47 -2.31 -11.88 2.86
CA SER A 47 -2.34 -12.56 4.14
C SER A 47 -0.91 -12.82 4.63
N PRO A 48 -0.64 -12.66 5.93
CA PRO A 48 0.68 -12.99 6.46
C PRO A 48 1.11 -14.43 6.17
N SER A 49 0.17 -15.35 5.97
CA SER A 49 0.51 -16.72 5.62
C SER A 49 1.01 -16.84 4.18
N ASP A 50 0.73 -15.84 3.34
CA ASP A 50 1.19 -15.80 1.96
C ASP A 50 2.41 -14.91 1.79
N TRP A 51 2.97 -14.44 2.88
CA TRP A 51 4.09 -13.50 2.89
C TRP A 51 5.26 -14.22 3.53
N LEU A 52 6.19 -14.68 2.72
CA LEU A 52 7.32 -15.47 3.21
C LEU A 52 8.58 -14.62 3.27
N VAL A 53 9.31 -14.77 4.39
CA VAL A 53 10.59 -14.13 4.55
C VAL A 53 11.55 -15.24 4.97
N ALA A 54 12.65 -15.37 4.25
CA ALA A 54 13.66 -16.42 4.50
C ALA A 54 13.03 -17.83 4.45
N GLY A 55 12.02 -17.99 3.60
CA GLY A 55 11.36 -19.27 3.43
C GLY A 55 10.31 -19.60 4.46
N GLU A 56 9.99 -18.66 5.36
CA GLU A 56 8.98 -18.88 6.40
C GLU A 56 7.84 -17.88 6.26
N PRO A 57 6.59 -18.34 6.42
CA PRO A 57 5.47 -17.40 6.41
C PRO A 57 5.60 -16.37 7.53
N PHE A 58 5.27 -15.14 7.22
CA PHE A 58 5.35 -14.07 8.21
C PHE A 58 4.38 -14.28 9.37
N SER A 59 3.31 -15.05 9.13
CA SER A 59 2.36 -15.41 10.20
C SER A 59 3.01 -16.24 11.30
N ALA A 60 4.17 -16.85 11.04
CA ALA A 60 4.89 -17.60 12.06
C ALA A 60 5.63 -16.69 13.03
N HIS A 61 5.74 -15.39 12.71
CA HIS A 61 6.38 -14.42 13.60
C HIS A 61 5.34 -13.81 14.52
N ALA A 62 5.68 -13.58 15.77
CA ALA A 62 4.69 -13.30 16.79
C ALA A 62 4.05 -11.93 16.69
N GLN A 63 4.74 -10.95 16.16
CA GLN A 63 4.31 -9.56 16.26
C GLN A 63 3.88 -9.02 14.91
N LEU A 64 2.60 -9.23 14.57
CA LEU A 64 2.02 -8.67 13.37
C LEU A 64 1.17 -7.46 13.71
N LYS A 65 1.37 -6.39 12.98
CA LYS A 65 0.60 -5.17 13.16
C LYS A 65 -0.16 -4.84 11.92
#